data_3c6fac4b8f59519916eacbaac8b26217
#
_entry.id   3c6fac4b8f59519916eacbaac8b26217
#
_cell.length_a   1.000
_cell.length_b   1.000
_cell.length_c   1.000
_cell.angle_alpha   90.00
_cell.angle_beta   90.00
_cell.angle_gamma   90.00
#
_symmetry.space_group_name_H-M   'P 1'
#
loop_
_entity.id
_entity.type
_entity.pdbx_description
1 polymer ?
#
loop_
_entity_poly.entity_id
_entity_poly.type
_entity_poly.pdbx_seq_one_letter_code
_entity_poly.pdbx_strand_id
1 'polypeptide(L)'
;MLRLILETSSQPGTWALSRKEEILASGTCDGTVTASLVPSLRRNFPKTLKPDQILVGVGPGSFSGIRSAIASAEGMAAIWRCPVLPVRSTGSMAWRYPEIASLGVFSDARRGDFFATFYSRGKMERPTTVHPLSKLSELLDHCTLAVTSDSLSGIGTTEKPDARSLAAYLHAYGLEPGLALEPIHLRPALAAPSPR
;
A
#
# COMPACT_ATOMS: atom_id res chain seq x y z
N MET A 1 1.66 6.89 -20.65
CA MET A 1 0.71 6.06 -19.89
C MET A 1 0.28 6.84 -18.67
N LEU A 2 -1.04 7.01 -18.49
CA LEU A 2 -1.67 7.74 -17.40
C LEU A 2 -2.15 6.71 -16.35
N ARG A 3 -1.75 6.87 -15.10
CA ARG A 3 -2.04 5.94 -14.01
C ARG A 3 -2.82 6.64 -12.90
N LEU A 4 -3.93 6.07 -12.47
CA LEU A 4 -4.57 6.43 -11.21
C LEU A 4 -4.10 5.47 -10.13
N ILE A 5 -3.50 5.99 -9.07
CA ILE A 5 -3.02 5.23 -7.92
C ILE A 5 -3.97 5.49 -6.74
N LEU A 6 -4.45 4.42 -6.11
CA LEU A 6 -5.26 4.45 -4.90
C LEU A 6 -4.46 3.79 -3.77
N GLU A 7 -4.15 4.53 -2.72
CA GLU A 7 -3.45 4.03 -1.54
C GLU A 7 -4.30 4.27 -0.29
N THR A 8 -4.80 3.19 0.27
CA THR A 8 -5.79 3.22 1.36
C THR A 8 -5.52 2.21 2.46
N SER A 9 -4.30 1.65 2.46
CA SER A 9 -3.86 0.70 3.48
C SER A 9 -3.65 1.34 4.85
N SER A 10 -3.57 2.68 4.90
CA SER A 10 -3.53 3.47 6.13
C SER A 10 -4.51 4.65 6.07
N GLN A 11 -4.66 5.36 7.20
CA GLN A 11 -5.40 6.62 7.26
C GLN A 11 -4.45 7.81 7.44
N PRO A 12 -4.74 8.93 6.73
CA PRO A 12 -5.77 9.08 5.71
C PRO A 12 -5.45 8.30 4.44
N GLY A 13 -6.47 7.77 3.76
CA GLY A 13 -6.30 7.23 2.41
C GLY A 13 -5.93 8.35 1.42
N THR A 14 -5.21 8.02 0.38
CA THR A 14 -4.75 8.98 -0.63
C THR A 14 -4.95 8.43 -2.05
N TRP A 15 -4.98 9.33 -3.01
CA TRP A 15 -4.94 8.97 -4.43
C TRP A 15 -4.04 9.94 -5.21
N ALA A 16 -3.50 9.47 -6.32
CA ALA A 16 -2.71 10.28 -7.23
C ALA A 16 -2.97 9.89 -8.70
N LEU A 17 -3.03 10.87 -9.57
CA LEU A 17 -3.03 10.69 -11.01
C LEU A 17 -1.66 11.08 -11.54
N SER A 18 -0.93 10.13 -12.12
CA SER A 18 0.43 10.35 -12.59
C SER A 18 0.60 10.04 -14.08
N ARG A 19 1.49 10.77 -14.71
CA ARG A 19 2.01 10.48 -16.05
C ARG A 19 3.53 10.42 -15.98
N LYS A 20 4.10 9.20 -16.04
CA LYS A 20 5.52 8.98 -15.69
C LYS A 20 5.79 9.48 -14.27
N GLU A 21 6.75 10.38 -14.09
CA GLU A 21 7.12 10.99 -12.80
C GLU A 21 6.20 12.14 -12.37
N GLU A 22 5.47 12.73 -13.32
CA GLU A 22 4.65 13.91 -13.08
C GLU A 22 3.33 13.51 -12.39
N ILE A 23 3.03 14.17 -11.26
CA ILE A 23 1.74 14.10 -10.58
C ILE A 23 0.84 15.20 -11.14
N LEU A 24 -0.18 14.81 -11.90
CA LEU A 24 -1.13 15.72 -12.51
C LEU A 24 -2.24 16.17 -11.55
N ALA A 25 -2.63 15.30 -10.64
CA ALA A 25 -3.60 15.56 -9.59
C ALA A 25 -3.40 14.58 -8.44
N SER A 26 -3.78 14.98 -7.24
CA SER A 26 -3.77 14.10 -6.07
C SER A 26 -4.78 14.59 -5.03
N GLY A 27 -5.12 13.74 -4.10
CA GLY A 27 -6.02 14.09 -3.01
C GLY A 27 -5.95 13.12 -1.85
N THR A 28 -6.55 13.57 -0.76
CA THR A 28 -6.65 12.82 0.49
C THR A 28 -8.13 12.51 0.76
N CYS A 29 -8.37 11.38 1.39
CA CYS A 29 -9.70 10.97 1.83
C CYS A 29 -9.98 11.53 3.23
N ASP A 30 -11.01 12.35 3.35
CA ASP A 30 -11.42 12.92 4.64
C ASP A 30 -12.30 11.91 5.39
N GLY A 31 -11.86 11.40 6.53
CA GLY A 31 -12.58 10.39 7.32
C GLY A 31 -12.38 8.96 6.82
N THR A 32 -13.45 8.14 6.83
CA THR A 32 -13.33 6.74 6.41
C THR A 32 -13.17 6.61 4.91
N VAL A 33 -12.24 5.80 4.46
CA VAL A 33 -11.96 5.57 3.03
C VAL A 33 -13.22 5.14 2.27
N THR A 34 -14.01 4.24 2.85
CA THR A 34 -15.25 3.74 2.24
C THR A 34 -16.23 4.85 1.84
N ALA A 35 -16.34 5.91 2.67
CA ALA A 35 -17.26 7.00 2.43
C ALA A 35 -16.63 8.16 1.62
N SER A 36 -15.29 8.29 1.62
CA SER A 36 -14.61 9.51 1.18
C SER A 36 -13.77 9.39 -0.10
N LEU A 37 -13.38 8.18 -0.50
CA LEU A 37 -12.53 7.98 -1.68
C LEU A 37 -13.17 8.51 -2.96
N VAL A 38 -14.38 8.06 -3.29
CA VAL A 38 -15.09 8.49 -4.51
C VAL A 38 -15.45 9.98 -4.46
N PRO A 39 -15.97 10.55 -3.35
CA PRO A 39 -16.15 11.99 -3.21
C PRO A 39 -14.86 12.80 -3.39
N SER A 40 -13.73 12.36 -2.83
CA SER A 40 -12.44 13.03 -3.01
C SER A 40 -12.00 13.04 -4.48
N LEU A 41 -12.12 11.91 -5.17
CA LEU A 41 -11.86 11.82 -6.61
C LEU A 41 -12.79 12.77 -7.39
N ARG A 42 -14.10 12.76 -7.13
CA ARG A 42 -15.05 13.63 -7.86
C ARG A 42 -14.76 15.12 -7.74
N ARG A 43 -14.22 15.57 -6.61
CA ARG A 43 -13.86 16.99 -6.40
C ARG A 43 -12.64 17.43 -7.19
N ASN A 44 -11.61 16.58 -7.24
CA ASN A 44 -10.26 17.01 -7.64
C ASN A 44 -9.73 16.28 -8.88
N PHE A 45 -10.41 15.23 -9.36
CA PHE A 45 -9.96 14.48 -10.53
C PHE A 45 -10.27 15.28 -11.82
N PRO A 46 -9.30 15.46 -12.73
CA PRO A 46 -9.51 16.16 -13.99
C PRO A 46 -10.52 15.42 -14.88
N LYS A 47 -11.70 16.01 -15.07
CA LYS A 47 -12.84 15.37 -15.78
C LYS A 47 -12.56 14.99 -17.22
N THR A 48 -11.58 15.63 -17.84
CA THR A 48 -11.16 15.37 -19.24
C THR A 48 -10.16 14.24 -19.39
N LEU A 49 -9.59 13.75 -18.27
CA LEU A 49 -8.60 12.70 -18.29
C LEU A 49 -9.23 11.34 -17.99
N LYS A 50 -8.70 10.33 -18.66
CA LYS A 50 -9.06 8.93 -18.47
C LYS A 50 -7.79 8.13 -18.24
N PRO A 51 -7.65 7.44 -17.10
CA PRO A 51 -6.49 6.61 -16.82
C PRO A 51 -6.37 5.43 -17.81
N ASP A 52 -5.14 5.11 -18.17
CA ASP A 52 -4.82 3.88 -18.91
C ASP A 52 -4.82 2.66 -17.98
N GLN A 53 -4.56 2.88 -16.67
CA GLN A 53 -4.50 1.85 -15.64
C GLN A 53 -4.93 2.45 -14.29
N ILE A 54 -5.56 1.61 -13.44
CA ILE A 54 -5.77 1.91 -12.02
C ILE A 54 -4.88 0.98 -11.21
N LEU A 55 -4.04 1.56 -10.34
CA LEU A 55 -3.16 0.83 -9.45
C LEU A 55 -3.70 0.94 -8.03
N VAL A 56 -3.83 -0.19 -7.33
CA VAL A 56 -4.39 -0.22 -5.98
C VAL A 56 -3.37 -0.77 -5.00
N GLY A 57 -3.05 0.01 -3.96
CA GLY A 57 -2.27 -0.44 -2.83
C GLY A 57 -2.99 -1.57 -2.09
N VAL A 58 -2.40 -2.78 -2.15
CA VAL A 58 -2.99 -3.99 -1.52
C VAL A 58 -2.45 -4.27 -0.12
N GLY A 59 -1.71 -3.34 0.44
CA GLY A 59 -1.20 -3.42 1.81
C GLY A 59 0.25 -3.90 1.91
N PRO A 60 0.65 -4.40 3.09
CA PRO A 60 -0.17 -4.68 4.29
C PRO A 60 -0.78 -3.42 4.92
N GLY A 61 -1.90 -3.58 5.64
CA GLY A 61 -2.58 -2.49 6.34
C GLY A 61 -4.08 -2.70 6.53
N SER A 62 -4.85 -1.61 6.50
CA SER A 62 -6.31 -1.61 6.73
C SER A 62 -7.06 -2.48 5.71
N PHE A 63 -7.57 -3.62 6.16
CA PHE A 63 -8.34 -4.56 5.33
C PHE A 63 -9.57 -3.91 4.67
N SER A 64 -10.37 -3.19 5.46
CA SER A 64 -11.57 -2.52 4.97
C SER A 64 -11.24 -1.39 3.98
N GLY A 65 -10.17 -0.63 4.25
CA GLY A 65 -9.68 0.42 3.36
C GLY A 65 -9.27 -0.15 2.00
N ILE A 66 -8.44 -1.19 2.00
CA ILE A 66 -7.95 -1.84 0.76
C ILE A 66 -9.12 -2.42 -0.03
N ARG A 67 -10.06 -3.14 0.60
CA ARG A 67 -11.23 -3.68 -0.10
C ARG A 67 -12.11 -2.60 -0.71
N SER A 68 -12.29 -1.49 -0.02
CA SER A 68 -13.04 -0.34 -0.54
C SER A 68 -12.37 0.27 -1.77
N ALA A 69 -11.02 0.36 -1.77
CA ALA A 69 -10.27 0.84 -2.93
C ALA A 69 -10.37 -0.13 -4.11
N ILE A 70 -10.23 -1.44 -3.88
CA ILE A 70 -10.39 -2.46 -4.92
C ILE A 70 -11.76 -2.35 -5.56
N ALA A 71 -12.84 -2.39 -4.78
CA ALA A 71 -14.21 -2.29 -5.29
C ALA A 71 -14.46 -0.98 -6.05
N SER A 72 -13.93 0.15 -5.55
CA SER A 72 -14.02 1.44 -6.24
C SER A 72 -13.24 1.44 -7.55
N ALA A 73 -12.04 0.85 -7.56
CA ALA A 73 -11.21 0.73 -8.75
C ALA A 73 -11.88 -0.12 -9.83
N GLU A 74 -12.45 -1.28 -9.47
CA GLU A 74 -13.18 -2.16 -10.38
C GLU A 74 -14.39 -1.46 -10.99
N GLY A 75 -15.18 -0.73 -10.17
CA GLY A 75 -16.29 0.06 -10.65
C GLY A 75 -15.87 1.16 -11.64
N MET A 76 -14.79 1.89 -11.36
CA MET A 76 -14.23 2.89 -12.28
C MET A 76 -13.63 2.26 -13.53
N ALA A 77 -12.94 1.13 -13.39
CA ALA A 77 -12.32 0.40 -14.50
C ALA A 77 -13.36 -0.09 -15.51
N ALA A 78 -14.53 -0.53 -15.05
CA ALA A 78 -15.63 -0.91 -15.93
C ALA A 78 -16.09 0.25 -16.84
N ILE A 79 -16.14 1.49 -16.30
CA ILE A 79 -16.50 2.69 -17.04
C ILE A 79 -15.36 3.11 -17.99
N TRP A 80 -14.14 3.13 -17.48
CA TRP A 80 -12.97 3.62 -18.23
C TRP A 80 -12.38 2.55 -19.17
N ARG A 81 -12.79 1.29 -19.02
CA ARG A 81 -12.29 0.14 -19.79
C ARG A 81 -10.76 0.04 -19.71
N CYS A 82 -10.23 0.07 -18.50
CA CYS A 82 -8.81 -0.03 -18.23
C CYS A 82 -8.55 -1.11 -17.15
N PRO A 83 -7.36 -1.72 -17.10
CA PRO A 83 -7.04 -2.73 -16.10
C PRO A 83 -6.90 -2.12 -14.70
N VAL A 84 -7.24 -2.92 -13.68
CA VAL A 84 -6.90 -2.70 -12.28
C VAL A 84 -5.75 -3.62 -11.91
N LEU A 85 -4.67 -3.06 -11.36
CA LEU A 85 -3.47 -3.80 -11.03
C LEU A 85 -3.11 -3.58 -9.55
N PRO A 86 -2.73 -4.63 -8.84
CA PRO A 86 -2.28 -4.52 -7.46
C PRO A 86 -0.87 -3.94 -7.37
N VAL A 87 -0.59 -3.21 -6.30
CA VAL A 87 0.74 -2.72 -5.96
C VAL A 87 0.96 -2.83 -4.45
N ARG A 88 2.17 -3.14 -4.03
CA ARG A 88 2.49 -3.26 -2.61
C ARG A 88 2.64 -1.88 -1.97
N SER A 89 1.84 -1.60 -0.94
CA SER A 89 1.80 -0.29 -0.27
C SER A 89 3.14 0.11 0.37
N THR A 90 3.91 -0.86 0.85
CA THR A 90 5.22 -0.63 1.48
C THR A 90 6.26 -0.01 0.55
N GLY A 91 6.09 -0.14 -0.77
CA GLY A 91 6.95 0.51 -1.77
C GLY A 91 6.94 2.04 -1.65
N SER A 92 5.81 2.64 -1.26
CA SER A 92 5.71 4.09 -1.03
C SER A 92 6.58 4.57 0.13
N MET A 93 6.73 3.74 1.16
CA MET A 93 7.58 4.03 2.31
C MET A 93 9.05 3.84 1.95
N ALA A 94 9.38 2.76 1.22
CA ALA A 94 10.74 2.50 0.75
C ALA A 94 11.28 3.59 -0.18
N TRP A 95 10.41 4.21 -0.98
CA TRP A 95 10.76 5.32 -1.87
C TRP A 95 11.42 6.51 -1.16
N ARG A 96 11.08 6.74 0.10
CA ARG A 96 11.62 7.88 0.89
C ARG A 96 13.05 7.65 1.38
N TYR A 97 13.55 6.42 1.26
CA TYR A 97 14.83 5.98 1.79
C TYR A 97 15.67 5.22 0.74
N PRO A 98 15.87 5.80 -0.46
CA PRO A 98 16.50 5.09 -1.59
C PRO A 98 17.96 4.72 -1.34
N GLU A 99 18.64 5.40 -0.41
CA GLU A 99 20.06 5.16 -0.11
C GLU A 99 20.28 4.13 1.00
N ILE A 100 19.23 3.73 1.72
CA ILE A 100 19.36 2.79 2.85
C ILE A 100 19.65 1.37 2.34
N ALA A 101 20.75 0.81 2.81
CA ALA A 101 21.22 -0.51 2.40
C ALA A 101 20.33 -1.65 2.92
N SER A 102 19.76 -1.51 4.12
CA SER A 102 18.85 -2.48 4.72
C SER A 102 17.71 -1.75 5.42
N LEU A 103 16.60 -1.59 4.73
CA LEU A 103 15.37 -0.96 5.24
C LEU A 103 14.35 -2.04 5.56
N GLY A 104 13.89 -2.08 6.82
CA GLY A 104 12.74 -2.86 7.25
C GLY A 104 11.47 -2.00 7.31
N VAL A 105 10.42 -2.43 6.62
CA VAL A 105 9.09 -1.82 6.68
C VAL A 105 8.16 -2.75 7.43
N PHE A 106 7.65 -2.29 8.56
CA PHE A 106 6.87 -3.08 9.49
C PHE A 106 5.45 -2.52 9.62
N SER A 107 4.47 -3.39 9.89
CA SER A 107 3.11 -2.98 10.23
C SER A 107 2.42 -4.02 11.11
N ASP A 108 1.45 -3.56 11.92
CA ASP A 108 0.71 -4.41 12.84
C ASP A 108 -0.20 -5.40 12.08
N ALA A 109 0.05 -6.71 12.26
CA ALA A 109 -0.79 -7.78 11.72
C ALA A 109 -1.90 -8.21 12.70
N ARG A 110 -2.04 -7.51 13.84
CA ARG A 110 -2.96 -7.80 14.92
C ARG A 110 -2.65 -9.12 15.66
N ARG A 111 -3.26 -9.30 16.83
CA ARG A 111 -3.19 -10.53 17.64
C ARG A 111 -1.77 -10.95 18.02
N GLY A 112 -0.86 -9.99 18.24
CA GLY A 112 0.51 -10.28 18.63
C GLY A 112 1.46 -10.64 17.49
N ASP A 113 1.07 -10.34 16.24
CA ASP A 113 1.92 -10.52 15.08
C ASP A 113 2.15 -9.20 14.34
N PHE A 114 3.16 -9.17 13.46
CA PHE A 114 3.45 -8.05 12.59
C PHE A 114 3.83 -8.53 11.18
N PHE A 115 3.62 -7.65 10.20
CA PHE A 115 4.15 -7.81 8.85
C PHE A 115 5.53 -7.19 8.75
N ALA A 116 6.42 -7.83 8.03
CA ALA A 116 7.74 -7.28 7.67
C ALA A 116 7.98 -7.41 6.16
N THR A 117 8.47 -6.33 5.55
CA THR A 117 8.95 -6.27 4.16
C THR A 117 10.32 -5.64 4.17
N PHE A 118 11.28 -6.17 3.42
CA PHE A 118 12.64 -5.64 3.42
C PHE A 118 13.03 -5.12 2.05
N TYR A 119 13.76 -4.00 2.08
CA TYR A 119 14.25 -3.30 0.91
C TYR A 119 15.75 -3.06 1.03
N SER A 120 16.44 -3.10 -0.10
CA SER A 120 17.83 -2.67 -0.23
C SER A 120 17.90 -1.61 -1.31
N ARG A 121 18.34 -0.41 -0.93
CA ARG A 121 18.45 0.74 -1.84
C ARG A 121 17.21 0.95 -2.70
N GLY A 122 16.06 0.98 -2.04
CA GLY A 122 14.74 1.15 -2.66
C GLY A 122 14.17 -0.08 -3.37
N LYS A 123 14.96 -1.11 -3.66
CA LYS A 123 14.47 -2.36 -4.28
C LYS A 123 13.99 -3.34 -3.23
N MET A 124 12.84 -3.96 -3.46
CA MET A 124 12.35 -5.02 -2.58
C MET A 124 13.31 -6.22 -2.65
N GLU A 125 13.80 -6.63 -1.49
CA GLU A 125 14.72 -7.77 -1.33
C GLU A 125 13.98 -9.00 -0.80
N ARG A 126 13.12 -8.79 0.21
CA ARG A 126 12.28 -9.86 0.77
C ARG A 126 10.83 -9.37 0.80
N PRO A 127 9.90 -10.14 0.21
CA PRO A 127 8.48 -9.79 0.18
C PRO A 127 7.89 -9.83 1.59
N THR A 128 6.69 -9.29 1.74
CA THR A 128 5.99 -9.26 3.02
C THR A 128 5.80 -10.65 3.60
N THR A 129 6.21 -10.82 4.84
CA THR A 129 6.00 -12.01 5.66
C THR A 129 5.37 -11.63 6.99
N VAL A 130 4.71 -12.58 7.66
CA VAL A 130 4.12 -12.40 8.99
C VAL A 130 5.00 -13.06 10.05
N HIS A 131 5.18 -12.38 11.16
CA HIS A 131 5.99 -12.84 12.28
C HIS A 131 5.32 -12.55 13.63
N PRO A 132 5.53 -13.38 14.67
CA PRO A 132 5.10 -13.06 16.03
C PRO A 132 5.96 -11.91 16.61
N LEU A 133 5.35 -11.07 17.47
CA LEU A 133 6.04 -9.93 18.11
C LEU A 133 7.34 -10.32 18.81
N SER A 134 7.46 -11.56 19.30
CA SER A 134 8.71 -12.08 19.90
C SER A 134 9.92 -12.08 18.95
N LYS A 135 9.68 -12.02 17.63
CA LYS A 135 10.74 -11.96 16.61
C LYS A 135 11.12 -10.54 16.20
N LEU A 136 10.44 -9.51 16.73
CA LEU A 136 10.64 -8.13 16.27
C LEU A 136 12.07 -7.65 16.53
N SER A 137 12.63 -7.87 17.74
CA SER A 137 14.00 -7.43 18.04
C SER A 137 15.02 -8.06 17.11
N GLU A 138 14.93 -9.37 16.88
CA GLU A 138 15.81 -10.09 15.96
C GLU A 138 15.78 -9.50 14.53
N LEU A 139 14.60 -9.16 14.04
CA LEU A 139 14.46 -8.59 12.69
C LEU A 139 14.91 -7.13 12.63
N LEU A 140 14.77 -6.37 13.71
CA LEU A 140 15.28 -5.00 13.80
C LEU A 140 16.81 -4.96 13.74
N ASP A 141 17.50 -5.92 14.36
CA ASP A 141 18.96 -6.02 14.35
C ASP A 141 19.55 -6.21 12.94
N HIS A 142 18.73 -6.67 12.00
CA HIS A 142 19.13 -6.82 10.58
C HIS A 142 18.86 -5.57 9.74
N CYS A 143 18.31 -4.51 10.32
CA CYS A 143 17.96 -3.30 9.60
C CYS A 143 18.93 -2.16 9.93
N THR A 144 19.39 -1.42 8.90
CA THR A 144 20.03 -0.12 9.08
C THR A 144 19.01 0.94 9.49
N LEU A 145 17.78 0.80 8.98
CA LEU A 145 16.63 1.64 9.33
C LEU A 145 15.37 0.77 9.37
N ALA A 146 14.56 0.97 10.40
CA ALA A 146 13.23 0.39 10.52
C ALA A 146 12.17 1.50 10.52
N VAL A 147 11.14 1.31 9.70
CA VAL A 147 9.98 2.22 9.63
C VAL A 147 8.69 1.42 9.81
N THR A 148 7.65 2.08 10.34
CA THR A 148 6.35 1.44 10.53
C THR A 148 5.21 2.34 10.06
N SER A 149 4.15 1.75 9.53
CA SER A 149 2.90 2.47 9.24
C SER A 149 2.02 2.68 10.46
N ASP A 150 2.30 1.97 11.55
CA ASP A 150 1.52 1.90 12.77
C ASP A 150 2.39 2.28 13.99
N SER A 151 1.80 2.21 15.18
CA SER A 151 2.53 2.40 16.44
C SER A 151 3.06 1.06 16.96
N LEU A 152 4.03 0.46 16.26
CA LEU A 152 4.73 -0.72 16.76
C LEU A 152 5.81 -0.30 17.76
N SER A 153 5.73 -0.85 18.98
CA SER A 153 6.72 -0.61 20.02
C SER A 153 8.12 -1.03 19.57
N GLY A 154 9.11 -0.19 19.81
CA GLY A 154 10.51 -0.42 19.42
C GLY A 154 10.90 0.16 18.05
N ILE A 155 9.97 0.71 17.27
CA ILE A 155 10.26 1.39 16.01
C ILE A 155 9.92 2.87 16.15
N GLY A 156 10.98 3.71 16.13
CA GLY A 156 10.84 5.16 16.35
C GLY A 156 10.35 5.95 15.14
N THR A 157 10.50 5.41 13.93
CA THR A 157 10.13 6.11 12.70
C THR A 157 8.78 5.64 12.18
N THR A 158 7.79 6.53 12.19
CA THR A 158 6.46 6.25 11.64
C THR A 158 6.29 6.92 10.29
N GLU A 159 5.95 6.14 9.28
CA GLU A 159 5.72 6.57 7.91
C GLU A 159 4.39 6.05 7.40
N LYS A 160 3.56 6.92 6.84
CA LYS A 160 2.30 6.50 6.22
C LYS A 160 2.53 6.23 4.74
N PRO A 161 2.03 5.09 4.20
CA PRO A 161 1.99 4.88 2.78
C PRO A 161 1.10 5.95 2.11
N ASP A 162 1.52 6.44 0.95
CA ASP A 162 0.77 7.43 0.18
C ASP A 162 0.90 7.20 -1.33
N ALA A 163 -0.13 7.65 -2.08
CA ALA A 163 -0.25 7.40 -3.51
C ALA A 163 0.81 8.14 -4.36
N ARG A 164 1.32 9.30 -3.92
CA ARG A 164 2.34 10.05 -4.68
C ARG A 164 3.69 9.36 -4.61
N SER A 165 4.13 9.00 -3.41
CA SER A 165 5.37 8.23 -3.21
C SER A 165 5.27 6.85 -3.88
N LEU A 166 4.08 6.23 -3.85
CA LEU A 166 3.86 4.96 -4.54
C LEU A 166 3.95 5.11 -6.06
N ALA A 167 3.43 6.21 -6.63
CA ALA A 167 3.57 6.50 -8.06
C ALA A 167 5.04 6.63 -8.47
N ALA A 168 5.85 7.34 -7.67
CA ALA A 168 7.27 7.53 -7.91
C ALA A 168 8.04 6.19 -7.78
N TYR A 169 7.75 5.41 -6.74
CA TYR A 169 8.31 4.06 -6.56
C TYR A 169 8.05 3.18 -7.78
N LEU A 170 6.80 3.13 -8.25
CA LEU A 170 6.39 2.31 -9.39
C LEU A 170 6.97 2.80 -10.73
N HIS A 171 7.27 4.09 -10.83
CA HIS A 171 7.98 4.61 -11.99
C HIS A 171 9.43 4.09 -12.03
N ALA A 172 10.11 4.09 -10.88
CA ALA A 172 11.51 3.71 -10.77
C ALA A 172 11.73 2.18 -10.82
N TYR A 173 10.86 1.41 -10.16
CA TYR A 173 11.08 -0.03 -9.94
C TYR A 173 10.08 -0.94 -10.65
N GLY A 174 8.99 -0.39 -11.20
CA GLY A 174 7.97 -1.16 -11.91
C GLY A 174 6.95 -1.85 -11.00
N LEU A 175 6.16 -2.73 -11.61
CA LEU A 175 5.15 -3.55 -10.95
C LEU A 175 5.76 -4.87 -10.47
N GLU A 176 5.30 -5.36 -9.31
CA GLU A 176 5.66 -6.68 -8.80
C GLU A 176 4.89 -7.77 -9.56
N PRO A 177 5.56 -8.71 -10.24
CA PRO A 177 4.88 -9.80 -10.93
C PRO A 177 4.17 -10.74 -9.95
N GLY A 178 2.98 -11.22 -10.33
CA GLY A 178 2.27 -12.26 -9.57
C GLY A 178 1.58 -11.78 -8.29
N LEU A 179 1.61 -10.47 -7.98
CA LEU A 179 0.84 -9.94 -6.85
C LEU A 179 -0.66 -10.05 -7.15
N ALA A 180 -1.44 -10.57 -6.20
CA ALA A 180 -2.88 -10.72 -6.35
C ALA A 180 -3.63 -9.40 -6.03
N LEU A 181 -4.75 -9.15 -6.71
CA LEU A 181 -5.62 -8.00 -6.44
C LEU A 181 -6.54 -8.31 -5.24
N GLU A 182 -5.91 -8.49 -4.10
CA GLU A 182 -6.59 -8.74 -2.82
C GLU A 182 -5.75 -8.18 -1.67
N PRO A 183 -6.35 -7.85 -0.52
CA PRO A 183 -5.57 -7.43 0.64
C PRO A 183 -4.53 -8.47 1.02
N ILE A 184 -3.29 -8.04 1.29
CA ILE A 184 -2.23 -8.93 1.77
C ILE A 184 -2.62 -9.48 3.14
N HIS A 185 -3.03 -10.74 3.15
CA HIS A 185 -3.34 -11.56 4.31
C HIS A 185 -2.46 -12.79 4.30
N LEU A 186 -1.42 -12.78 5.13
CA LEU A 186 -0.49 -13.91 5.20
C LEU A 186 -0.88 -14.94 6.28
N ARG A 187 -2.13 -14.88 6.76
CA ARG A 187 -2.68 -15.90 7.64
C ARG A 187 -3.72 -16.73 6.91
N PRO A 188 -3.74 -18.06 7.11
CA PRO A 188 -4.88 -18.86 6.70
C PRO A 188 -6.15 -18.31 7.37
N ALA A 189 -7.24 -18.21 6.62
CA ALA A 189 -8.55 -17.98 7.23
C ALA A 189 -8.73 -19.02 8.35
N LEU A 190 -9.10 -18.58 9.55
CA LEU A 190 -9.43 -19.52 10.63
C LEU A 190 -10.50 -20.43 10.08
N ALA A 191 -10.22 -21.73 10.02
CA ALA A 191 -11.25 -22.74 9.73
C ALA A 191 -12.41 -22.49 10.69
N ALA A 192 -13.63 -22.37 10.15
CA ALA A 192 -14.82 -22.28 10.97
C ALA A 192 -14.79 -23.44 11.98
N PRO A 193 -15.12 -23.23 13.28
CA PRO A 193 -15.19 -24.32 14.22
C PRO A 193 -16.16 -25.35 13.68
N SER A 194 -15.73 -26.61 13.64
CA SER A 194 -16.59 -27.72 13.25
C SER A 194 -17.87 -27.67 14.07
N PRO A 195 -19.07 -27.80 13.48
CA PRO A 195 -20.30 -27.87 14.25
C PRO A 195 -20.22 -29.08 15.19
N ARG A 196 -20.52 -28.82 16.47
CA ARG A 196 -20.63 -29.88 17.51
C ARG A 196 -21.91 -30.68 17.29
#